data_872d13361b5ce9a191242d9dfa5e7c93
#
_entry.id   872d13361b5ce9a191242d9dfa5e7c93
#
_cell.length_a   1.000
_cell.length_b   1.000
_cell.length_c   1.000
_cell.angle_alpha   90.00
_cell.angle_beta   90.00
_cell.angle_gamma   90.00
#
_symmetry.space_group_name_H-M   'P 1'
#
loop_
_entity.id
_entity.type
_entity.pdbx_description
1 polymer ?
#
loop_
_entity_poly.entity_id
_entity_poly.type
_entity_poly.pdbx_seq_one_letter_code
_entity_poly.pdbx_strand_id
1 'polypeptide(L)'
;MQVVLYALSTCGWCRRAKKLLDEHDVEYELVYVDHLEGDEKDAAVAEVAKWNPRRSFPTLVVDDKVGVGGFKPEQIKEALEL
;
A
#
# COMPACT_ATOMS: atom_id res chain seq x y z
N MET A 1 -2.10 -15.40 0.98
CA MET A 1 -1.52 -14.20 0.35
C MET A 1 -1.43 -13.09 1.40
N GLN A 2 -0.26 -12.54 1.57
CA GLN A 2 -0.05 -11.45 2.51
C GLN A 2 -0.06 -10.12 1.76
N VAL A 3 -0.95 -9.22 2.15
CA VAL A 3 -1.13 -7.93 1.48
C VAL A 3 -0.98 -6.80 2.49
N VAL A 4 -0.15 -5.82 2.18
CA VAL A 4 0.03 -4.63 3.01
C VAL A 4 -0.21 -3.40 2.15
N LEU A 5 -1.08 -2.51 2.63
CA LEU A 5 -1.34 -1.24 1.97
C LEU A 5 -0.74 -0.12 2.83
N TYR A 6 0.28 0.54 2.30
CA TYR A 6 0.86 1.72 2.93
C TYR A 6 0.16 2.95 2.41
N ALA A 7 -0.38 3.75 3.31
CA ALA A 7 -1.24 4.88 2.95
C ALA A 7 -0.98 6.08 3.85
N LEU A 8 -1.55 7.21 3.44
CA LEU A 8 -1.64 8.40 4.29
C LEU A 8 -3.12 8.64 4.59
N SER A 9 -3.43 9.01 5.82
CA SER A 9 -4.82 9.18 6.24
C SER A 9 -5.54 10.32 5.50
N THR A 10 -4.79 11.26 4.94
CA THR A 10 -5.34 12.42 4.21
C THR A 10 -5.29 12.26 2.69
N CYS A 11 -4.89 11.10 2.19
CA CYS A 11 -4.68 10.86 0.77
C CYS A 11 -5.93 10.32 0.10
N GLY A 12 -6.46 11.06 -0.87
CA GLY A 12 -7.65 10.64 -1.63
C GLY A 12 -7.42 9.38 -2.46
N TRP A 13 -6.25 9.27 -3.09
CA TRP A 13 -5.89 8.10 -3.88
C TRP A 13 -5.73 6.85 -3.01
N CYS A 14 -5.26 7.03 -1.77
CA CYS A 14 -5.16 5.94 -0.81
C CYS A 14 -6.54 5.39 -0.45
N ARG A 15 -7.53 6.29 -0.28
CA ARG A 15 -8.92 5.88 -0.02
C ARG A 15 -9.48 5.08 -1.18
N ARG A 16 -9.14 5.45 -2.40
CA ARG A 16 -9.60 4.72 -3.60
C ARG A 16 -8.96 3.34 -3.65
N ALA A 17 -7.69 3.23 -3.31
CA ALA A 17 -7.01 1.93 -3.25
C ALA A 17 -7.66 1.04 -2.17
N LYS A 18 -7.91 1.60 -1.00
CA LYS A 18 -8.58 0.88 0.09
C LYS A 18 -9.96 0.39 -0.35
N LYS A 19 -10.72 1.25 -1.00
CA LYS A 19 -12.05 0.91 -1.50
C LYS A 19 -11.98 -0.26 -2.49
N LEU A 20 -11.01 -0.23 -3.40
CA LEU A 20 -10.83 -1.30 -4.36
C LEU A 20 -10.58 -2.64 -3.67
N LEU A 21 -9.70 -2.66 -2.67
CA LEU A 21 -9.43 -3.88 -1.91
C LEU A 21 -10.66 -4.37 -1.16
N ASP A 22 -11.39 -3.46 -0.54
CA ASP A 22 -12.60 -3.80 0.21
C ASP A 22 -13.69 -4.35 -0.71
N GLU A 23 -13.85 -3.78 -1.90
CA GLU A 23 -14.84 -4.24 -2.88
C GLU A 23 -14.55 -5.65 -3.39
N HIS A 24 -13.29 -6.06 -3.40
CA HIS A 24 -12.88 -7.40 -3.83
C HIS A 24 -12.68 -8.36 -2.66
N ASP A 25 -13.09 -7.98 -1.47
CA ASP A 25 -12.99 -8.80 -0.26
C ASP A 25 -11.55 -9.28 0.02
N VAL A 26 -10.58 -8.43 -0.29
CA VAL A 26 -9.17 -8.73 -0.04
C VAL A 26 -8.83 -8.49 1.42
N GLU A 27 -8.21 -9.47 2.06
CA GLU A 27 -7.67 -9.28 3.41
C GLU A 27 -6.32 -8.60 3.29
N TYR A 28 -6.13 -7.50 4.01
CA TYR A 28 -4.88 -6.74 3.97
C TYR A 28 -4.62 -6.04 5.29
N GLU A 29 -3.34 -5.72 5.52
CA GLU A 29 -2.95 -4.88 6.63
C GLU A 29 -2.88 -3.45 6.12
N LEU A 30 -3.54 -2.52 6.82
CA LEU A 30 -3.51 -1.11 6.48
C LEU A 30 -2.54 -0.39 7.40
N VAL A 31 -1.55 0.26 6.81
CA VAL A 31 -0.56 1.04 7.57
C VAL A 31 -0.65 2.50 7.16
N TYR A 32 -1.13 3.33 8.07
CA TYR A 32 -1.11 4.78 7.88
C TYR A 32 0.24 5.31 8.35
N VAL A 33 1.12 5.57 7.40
CA VAL A 33 2.50 5.98 7.68
C VAL A 33 2.55 7.31 8.43
N ASP A 34 1.60 8.20 8.18
CA ASP A 34 1.52 9.49 8.87
C ASP A 34 1.08 9.37 10.34
N HIS A 35 0.57 8.20 10.74
CA HIS A 35 0.21 7.93 12.14
C HIS A 35 1.35 7.30 12.92
N LEU A 36 2.43 6.91 12.25
CA LEU A 36 3.59 6.30 12.90
C LEU A 36 4.59 7.37 13.35
N GLU A 37 5.42 7.01 14.32
CA GLU A 37 6.44 7.91 14.86
C GLU A 37 7.76 7.17 15.07
N GLY A 38 8.86 7.92 15.03
CA GLY A 38 10.18 7.40 15.35
C GLY A 38 10.61 6.26 14.45
N ASP A 39 11.13 5.20 15.07
CA ASP A 39 11.68 4.05 14.35
C ASP A 39 10.63 3.32 13.53
N GLU A 40 9.38 3.26 14.00
CA GLU A 40 8.30 2.62 13.26
C GLU A 40 8.01 3.35 11.96
N LYS A 41 8.02 4.68 12.00
CA LYS A 41 7.82 5.48 10.79
C LYS A 41 8.98 5.31 9.83
N ASP A 42 10.20 5.34 10.34
CA ASP A 42 11.40 5.16 9.52
C ASP A 42 11.41 3.80 8.84
N ALA A 43 11.02 2.76 9.55
CA ALA A 43 10.94 1.41 9.01
C ALA A 43 9.87 1.31 7.90
N ALA A 44 8.70 1.92 8.11
CA ALA A 44 7.63 1.92 7.13
C ALA A 44 8.05 2.68 5.87
N VAL A 45 8.69 3.84 6.02
CA VAL A 45 9.17 4.63 4.88
C VAL A 45 10.24 3.87 4.10
N ALA A 46 11.13 3.18 4.79
CA ALA A 46 12.17 2.36 4.14
C ALA A 46 11.54 1.22 3.35
N GLU A 47 10.51 0.58 3.89
CA GLU A 47 9.79 -0.48 3.18
C GLU A 47 9.08 0.06 1.94
N VAL A 48 8.42 1.20 2.05
CA VAL A 48 7.78 1.87 0.91
C VAL A 48 8.81 2.18 -0.17
N ALA A 49 9.97 2.73 0.21
CA ALA A 49 11.02 3.11 -0.73
C ALA A 49 11.59 1.90 -1.49
N LYS A 50 11.59 0.73 -0.85
CA LYS A 50 12.05 -0.53 -1.46
C LYS A 50 11.19 -0.91 -2.67
N TRP A 51 9.88 -0.71 -2.57
CA TRP A 51 8.91 -1.07 -3.61
C TRP A 51 8.52 0.09 -4.50
N ASN A 52 8.66 1.31 -3.99
CA ASN A 52 8.27 2.53 -4.68
C ASN A 52 9.34 3.60 -4.39
N PRO A 53 10.38 3.70 -5.22
CA PRO A 53 11.46 4.68 -5.00
C PRO A 53 11.00 6.13 -4.91
N ARG A 54 9.85 6.44 -5.49
CA ARG A 54 9.27 7.80 -5.39
C ARG A 54 8.70 8.08 -4.00
N ARG A 55 8.52 7.05 -3.18
CA ARG A 55 7.95 7.17 -1.83
C ARG A 55 6.58 7.85 -1.84
N SER A 56 5.82 7.60 -2.89
CA SER A 56 4.46 8.12 -3.00
C SER A 56 3.46 7.12 -2.42
N PHE A 57 2.23 7.56 -2.24
CA PHE A 57 1.17 6.76 -1.68
C PHE A 57 -0.06 6.77 -2.60
N PRO A 58 -0.83 5.69 -2.64
CA PRO A 58 -0.66 4.45 -1.88
C PRO A 58 0.49 3.58 -2.43
N THR A 59 1.04 2.70 -1.60
CA THR A 59 1.97 1.67 -2.02
C THR A 59 1.46 0.34 -1.50
N LEU A 60 1.22 -0.59 -2.43
CA LEU A 60 0.72 -1.92 -2.11
C LEU A 60 1.84 -2.92 -2.24
N VAL A 61 1.98 -3.80 -1.25
CA VAL A 61 2.97 -4.88 -1.28
C VAL A 61 2.26 -6.21 -1.11
N VAL A 62 2.50 -7.14 -2.04
CA VAL A 62 1.87 -8.46 -2.03
C VAL A 62 2.94 -9.53 -1.85
N ASP A 63 2.79 -10.34 -0.81
CA ASP A 63 3.66 -11.47 -0.48
C ASP A 63 5.14 -11.10 -0.38
N ASP A 64 5.45 -9.83 -0.09
CA ASP A 64 6.82 -9.33 -0.02
C ASP A 64 7.60 -9.60 -1.33
N LYS A 65 6.89 -9.68 -2.44
CA LYS A 65 7.45 -9.99 -3.77
C LYS A 65 7.07 -9.00 -4.84
N VAL A 66 5.88 -8.39 -4.72
CA VAL A 66 5.36 -7.47 -5.73
C VAL A 66 4.95 -6.17 -5.06
N GLY A 67 5.42 -5.06 -5.59
CA GLY A 67 5.01 -3.74 -5.11
C GLY A 67 4.34 -2.94 -6.22
N VAL A 68 3.27 -2.22 -5.87
CA VAL A 68 2.59 -1.31 -6.79
C VAL A 68 2.58 0.07 -6.16
N GLY A 69 3.27 1.02 -6.78
CA GLY A 69 3.32 2.41 -6.32
C GLY A 69 2.27 3.25 -7.02
N GLY A 70 1.44 3.94 -6.23
CA GLY A 70 0.36 4.76 -6.73
C GLY A 70 -0.93 3.98 -6.94
N PHE A 71 -2.01 4.72 -7.27
CA PHE A 71 -3.29 4.10 -7.55
C PHE A 71 -3.34 3.68 -9.02
N LYS A 72 -3.06 2.41 -9.26
CA LYS A 72 -3.05 1.80 -10.59
C LYS A 72 -3.92 0.55 -10.53
N PRO A 73 -5.25 0.70 -10.74
CA PRO A 73 -6.21 -0.38 -10.51
C PRO A 73 -5.86 -1.68 -11.24
N GLU A 74 -5.44 -1.58 -12.50
CA GLU A 74 -5.13 -2.77 -13.29
C GLU A 74 -3.91 -3.51 -12.72
N GLN A 75 -2.88 -2.77 -12.32
CA GLN A 75 -1.68 -3.37 -11.72
C GLN A 75 -1.98 -3.95 -10.35
N ILE A 76 -2.83 -3.28 -9.58
CA ILE A 76 -3.25 -3.77 -8.26
C ILE A 76 -3.99 -5.11 -8.42
N LYS A 77 -4.95 -5.17 -9.34
CA LYS A 77 -5.70 -6.39 -9.61
C LYS A 77 -4.79 -7.52 -10.08
N GLU A 78 -3.84 -7.20 -10.96
CA GLU A 78 -2.88 -8.18 -11.47
C GLU A 78 -2.02 -8.74 -10.34
N ALA A 79 -1.51 -7.86 -9.46
CA ALA A 79 -0.69 -8.28 -8.32
C ALA A 79 -1.47 -9.19 -7.36
N LEU A 80 -2.76 -8.96 -7.22
CA LEU A 80 -3.64 -9.73 -6.35
C LEU A 80 -4.27 -10.94 -7.05
N GLU A 81 -3.97 -11.13 -8.31
CA GLU A 81 -4.51 -12.22 -9.13
C GLU A 81 -6.05 -12.17 -9.24
N LEU A 82 -6.57 -10.97 -9.36
CA LEU A 82 -8.02 -10.75 -9.50
C LEU A 82 -8.45 -10.71 -10.97
#